data_042c245a0a92db483371a644c4a902ef
#
_entry.id   042c245a0a92db483371a644c4a902ef
#
_cell.length_a   1.000
_cell.length_b   1.000
_cell.length_c   1.000
_cell.angle_alpha   90.00
_cell.angle_beta   90.00
_cell.angle_gamma   90.00
#
_symmetry.space_group_name_H-M   'P 1'
#
loop_
_entity.id
_entity.type
_entity.pdbx_description
1 polymer ?
#
loop_
_entity_poly.entity_id
_entity_poly.type
_entity_poly.pdbx_seq_one_letter_code
_entity_poly.pdbx_strand_id
1 'polypeptide(L)'
;MFSYYRGETKDLNEETRKSASGSFIQLPDGIAHYELGGNESDEVVVLVHGFSVPYFIYDPTFNFLTQAGFRVLRYDLFGRGFSDRPRTHYNINLFVKQLADLLDALRISRLVNLVGLSMGGPITATLTARHPERIKTLTLIDPAGARSIAITPLIKVVKMPFLADPILSLVGGEPFARNIAKDLFDPDLVELFTSQFRVQLQFRGYLRAIISTIRNGMLDSFMDSYRQVGKMDKPVLLFWGRNDTTVPFEHSNDLRDALPNAEFHVIENCGHIPHYEKPEEVNPILLDFLKK
;
A
#
# COMPACT_ATOMS: atom_id res chain seq x y z
N MET A 1 -9.22 26.35 0.68
CA MET A 1 -9.19 24.88 0.50
C MET A 1 -10.59 24.35 0.70
N PHE A 2 -11.20 23.79 -0.33
CA PHE A 2 -12.57 23.26 -0.23
C PHE A 2 -12.60 22.16 0.83
N SER A 3 -13.60 22.20 1.70
CA SER A 3 -13.71 21.24 2.80
C SER A 3 -14.20 19.87 2.35
N TYR A 4 -14.81 19.78 1.18
CA TYR A 4 -15.49 18.57 0.70
C TYR A 4 -15.43 18.45 -0.82
N TYR A 5 -15.24 17.21 -1.28
CA TYR A 5 -15.30 16.84 -2.69
C TYR A 5 -16.61 16.12 -2.99
N ARG A 6 -17.09 16.22 -4.23
CA ARG A 6 -18.32 15.56 -4.66
C ARG A 6 -18.25 14.06 -4.39
N GLY A 7 -19.25 13.52 -3.71
CA GLY A 7 -19.33 12.11 -3.31
C GLY A 7 -18.83 11.83 -1.89
N GLU A 8 -18.06 12.72 -1.27
CA GLU A 8 -17.66 12.61 0.13
C GLU A 8 -18.80 13.08 1.05
N THR A 9 -19.67 12.14 1.43
CA THR A 9 -20.91 12.43 2.20
C THR A 9 -20.84 11.98 3.65
N LYS A 10 -19.91 11.07 3.99
CA LYS A 10 -19.79 10.47 5.32
C LYS A 10 -18.58 11.00 6.09
N ASP A 11 -18.76 11.25 7.37
CA ASP A 11 -17.66 11.50 8.28
C ASP A 11 -17.08 10.18 8.80
N LEU A 12 -15.77 10.15 8.98
CA LEU A 12 -15.11 9.04 9.64
C LEU A 12 -15.11 9.30 11.16
N ASN A 13 -16.05 8.71 11.85
CA ASN A 13 -16.27 8.84 13.29
C ASN A 13 -16.45 7.47 13.95
N GLU A 14 -16.71 7.43 15.24
CA GLU A 14 -16.92 6.19 15.98
C GLU A 14 -18.05 5.33 15.41
N GLU A 15 -19.15 5.95 14.98
CA GLU A 15 -20.30 5.23 14.45
C GLU A 15 -19.97 4.55 13.12
N THR A 16 -19.33 5.28 12.20
CA THR A 16 -18.92 4.71 10.91
C THR A 16 -17.84 3.63 11.06
N ARG A 17 -16.99 3.74 12.07
CA ARG A 17 -15.97 2.73 12.39
C ARG A 17 -16.56 1.44 12.96
N LYS A 18 -17.71 1.49 13.63
CA LYS A 18 -18.40 0.28 14.12
C LYS A 18 -18.82 -0.68 13.00
N SER A 19 -18.94 -0.20 11.76
CA SER A 19 -19.26 -1.04 10.61
C SER A 19 -18.04 -1.70 9.95
N ALA A 20 -16.83 -1.32 10.35
CA ALA A 20 -15.60 -1.89 9.83
C ALA A 20 -15.23 -3.17 10.61
N SER A 21 -14.72 -4.17 9.89
CA SER A 21 -13.99 -5.28 10.50
C SER A 21 -12.65 -4.79 11.04
N GLY A 22 -11.99 -5.60 11.90
CA GLY A 22 -10.69 -5.25 12.45
C GLY A 22 -10.77 -4.39 13.71
N SER A 23 -9.71 -3.64 13.96
CA SER A 23 -9.50 -2.89 15.19
C SER A 23 -8.97 -1.49 14.92
N PHE A 24 -9.03 -0.63 15.93
CA PHE A 24 -8.56 0.75 15.85
C PHE A 24 -7.57 1.03 16.99
N ILE A 25 -6.52 1.78 16.69
CA ILE A 25 -5.52 2.19 17.66
C ILE A 25 -5.14 3.65 17.47
N GLN A 26 -5.03 4.39 18.59
CA GLN A 26 -4.55 5.77 18.55
C GLN A 26 -3.04 5.79 18.36
N LEU A 27 -2.59 6.46 17.31
CA LEU A 27 -1.19 6.81 17.06
C LEU A 27 -0.99 8.33 17.22
N PRO A 28 0.25 8.83 17.28
CA PRO A 28 0.50 10.27 17.45
C PRO A 28 -0.15 11.16 16.38
N ASP A 29 -0.24 10.70 15.13
CA ASP A 29 -0.78 11.49 14.02
C ASP A 29 -2.26 11.20 13.71
N GLY A 30 -2.91 10.26 14.43
CA GLY A 30 -4.32 9.91 14.24
C GLY A 30 -4.64 8.46 14.56
N ILE A 31 -5.90 8.07 14.41
CA ILE A 31 -6.36 6.70 14.61
C ILE A 31 -6.02 5.86 13.38
N ALA A 32 -5.32 4.75 13.58
CA ALA A 32 -5.07 3.74 12.56
C ALA A 32 -6.08 2.60 12.66
N HIS A 33 -6.61 2.19 11.52
CA HIS A 33 -7.41 0.98 11.34
C HIS A 33 -6.50 -0.17 10.95
N TYR A 34 -6.61 -1.31 11.62
CA TYR A 34 -5.77 -2.47 11.38
C TYR A 34 -6.51 -3.77 11.66
N GLU A 35 -5.97 -4.86 11.17
CA GLU A 35 -6.36 -6.21 11.52
C GLU A 35 -5.12 -7.04 11.83
N LEU A 36 -5.20 -7.84 12.91
CA LEU A 36 -4.12 -8.68 13.38
C LEU A 36 -4.66 -10.10 13.60
N GLY A 37 -4.20 -11.03 12.78
CA GLY A 37 -4.54 -12.46 12.84
C GLY A 37 -3.36 -13.29 13.32
N GLY A 38 -3.64 -14.55 13.73
CA GLY A 38 -2.63 -15.50 14.22
C GLY A 38 -2.33 -15.37 15.72
N ASN A 39 -1.42 -16.23 16.22
CA ASN A 39 -1.10 -16.26 17.64
C ASN A 39 0.01 -15.25 17.99
N GLU A 40 0.06 -14.81 19.23
CA GLU A 40 1.03 -13.81 19.69
C GLU A 40 2.49 -14.31 19.60
N SER A 41 2.71 -15.60 19.76
CA SER A 41 4.01 -16.26 19.67
C SER A 41 4.53 -16.43 18.25
N ASP A 42 3.66 -16.35 17.24
CA ASP A 42 4.01 -16.61 15.84
C ASP A 42 4.91 -15.52 15.26
N GLU A 43 5.61 -15.85 14.18
CA GLU A 43 6.43 -14.91 13.43
C GLU A 43 5.53 -13.88 12.74
N VAL A 44 5.94 -12.60 12.79
CA VAL A 44 5.10 -11.49 12.34
C VAL A 44 5.35 -11.18 10.87
N VAL A 45 4.26 -11.09 10.09
CA VAL A 45 4.23 -10.56 8.73
C VAL A 45 3.38 -9.30 8.70
N VAL A 46 3.89 -8.23 8.08
CA VAL A 46 3.19 -6.94 7.98
C VAL A 46 2.91 -6.61 6.52
N LEU A 47 1.66 -6.45 6.17
CA LEU A 47 1.17 -6.20 4.82
C LEU A 47 0.86 -4.71 4.65
N VAL A 48 1.59 -4.04 3.74
CA VAL A 48 1.51 -2.60 3.48
C VAL A 48 0.96 -2.35 2.09
N HIS A 49 -0.27 -1.86 2.02
CA HIS A 49 -0.98 -1.64 0.76
C HIS A 49 -0.46 -0.44 -0.05
N GLY A 50 -0.97 -0.30 -1.27
CA GLY A 50 -0.56 0.70 -2.25
C GLY A 50 -1.19 2.08 -2.08
N PHE A 51 -1.25 2.83 -3.21
CA PHE A 51 -1.59 4.24 -3.25
C PHE A 51 -3.02 4.55 -2.83
N SER A 52 -4.00 3.78 -3.31
CA SER A 52 -5.43 4.16 -3.22
C SER A 52 -6.31 3.11 -2.57
N VAL A 53 -5.98 1.81 -2.69
CA VAL A 53 -6.81 0.70 -2.21
C VAL A 53 -6.44 0.36 -0.77
N PRO A 54 -7.44 0.24 0.13
CA PRO A 54 -7.23 -0.12 1.53
C PRO A 54 -6.73 -1.56 1.72
N TYR A 55 -6.56 -1.97 2.95
CA TYR A 55 -5.96 -3.24 3.34
C TYR A 55 -6.71 -4.49 2.83
N PHE A 56 -7.98 -4.38 2.43
CA PHE A 56 -8.74 -5.53 1.90
C PHE A 56 -8.08 -6.17 0.67
N ILE A 57 -7.24 -5.41 -0.05
CA ILE A 57 -6.44 -5.93 -1.16
C ILE A 57 -5.58 -7.14 -0.78
N TYR A 58 -5.33 -7.29 0.52
CA TYR A 58 -4.59 -8.41 1.08
C TYR A 58 -5.47 -9.54 1.65
N ASP A 59 -6.81 -9.52 1.44
CA ASP A 59 -7.68 -10.57 1.99
C ASP A 59 -7.21 -11.99 1.68
N PRO A 60 -6.84 -12.35 0.43
CA PRO A 60 -6.35 -13.70 0.14
C PRO A 60 -5.05 -14.05 0.86
N THR A 61 -4.09 -13.12 0.86
CA THR A 61 -2.77 -13.32 1.48
C THR A 61 -2.84 -13.34 2.99
N PHE A 62 -3.65 -12.46 3.59
CA PHE A 62 -3.88 -12.41 5.04
C PHE A 62 -4.42 -13.74 5.57
N ASN A 63 -5.49 -14.25 4.95
CA ASN A 63 -6.12 -15.51 5.35
C ASN A 63 -5.16 -16.69 5.16
N PHE A 64 -4.45 -16.74 4.03
CA PHE A 64 -3.51 -17.82 3.74
C PHE A 64 -2.36 -17.89 4.75
N LEU A 65 -1.69 -16.76 5.02
CA LEU A 65 -0.56 -16.71 5.94
C LEU A 65 -0.98 -16.94 7.39
N THR A 66 -2.16 -16.45 7.81
CA THR A 66 -2.70 -16.72 9.14
C THR A 66 -2.97 -18.21 9.33
N GLN A 67 -3.53 -18.89 8.34
CA GLN A 67 -3.74 -20.35 8.35
C GLN A 67 -2.42 -21.13 8.32
N ALA A 68 -1.38 -20.56 7.70
CA ALA A 68 -0.05 -21.14 7.68
C ALA A 68 0.76 -20.96 8.96
N GLY A 69 0.20 -20.30 9.99
CA GLY A 69 0.80 -20.15 11.32
C GLY A 69 1.65 -18.89 11.49
N PHE A 70 1.40 -17.83 10.70
CA PHE A 70 2.01 -16.52 10.92
C PHE A 70 1.07 -15.60 11.70
N ARG A 71 1.66 -14.68 12.46
CA ARG A 71 0.95 -13.54 13.01
C ARG A 71 0.96 -12.41 11.96
N VAL A 72 -0.18 -12.17 11.33
CA VAL A 72 -0.27 -11.26 10.18
C VAL A 72 -0.94 -9.96 10.59
N LEU A 73 -0.23 -8.85 10.36
CA LEU A 73 -0.73 -7.49 10.54
C LEU A 73 -1.00 -6.87 9.17
N ARG A 74 -2.21 -6.35 8.96
CA ARG A 74 -2.54 -5.46 7.84
C ARG A 74 -3.21 -4.20 8.37
N TYR A 75 -3.04 -3.08 7.71
CA TYR A 75 -3.58 -1.81 8.19
C TYR A 75 -3.86 -0.85 7.03
N ASP A 76 -4.74 0.09 7.27
CA ASP A 76 -5.00 1.18 6.34
C ASP A 76 -3.99 2.31 6.55
N LEU A 77 -3.30 2.72 5.49
CA LEU A 77 -2.48 3.93 5.50
C LEU A 77 -3.35 5.15 5.84
N PHE A 78 -2.80 6.14 6.54
CA PHE A 78 -3.50 7.40 6.77
C PHE A 78 -4.08 7.96 5.46
N GLY A 79 -5.33 8.42 5.51
CA GLY A 79 -6.04 8.89 4.33
C GLY A 79 -6.77 7.81 3.52
N ARG A 80 -6.64 6.52 3.87
CA ARG A 80 -7.27 5.37 3.19
C ARG A 80 -8.14 4.59 4.17
N GLY A 81 -9.05 3.80 3.60
CA GLY A 81 -9.92 2.92 4.38
C GLY A 81 -10.60 3.63 5.54
N PHE A 82 -10.46 3.06 6.73
CA PHE A 82 -11.01 3.60 7.98
C PHE A 82 -9.96 4.26 8.89
N SER A 83 -8.70 4.38 8.46
CA SER A 83 -7.69 5.19 9.15
C SER A 83 -7.99 6.68 9.02
N ASP A 84 -7.55 7.47 9.99
CA ASP A 84 -7.72 8.93 10.00
C ASP A 84 -7.14 9.61 8.76
N ARG A 85 -7.64 10.81 8.51
CA ARG A 85 -7.19 11.69 7.43
C ARG A 85 -6.59 12.97 8.01
N PRO A 86 -5.42 12.89 8.69
CA PRO A 86 -4.80 14.05 9.30
C PRO A 86 -4.55 15.16 8.28
N ARG A 87 -4.62 16.41 8.73
CA ARG A 87 -4.35 17.58 7.88
C ARG A 87 -2.85 17.88 7.87
N THR A 88 -2.10 17.04 7.17
CA THR A 88 -0.65 17.09 7.05
C THR A 88 -0.18 16.80 5.63
N HIS A 89 1.14 16.81 5.41
CA HIS A 89 1.76 16.39 4.16
C HIS A 89 1.84 14.85 4.09
N TYR A 90 1.18 14.26 3.10
CA TYR A 90 1.19 12.82 2.87
C TYR A 90 2.41 12.42 2.06
N ASN A 91 3.55 12.39 2.71
CA ASN A 91 4.86 12.04 2.16
C ASN A 91 5.39 10.74 2.76
N ILE A 92 6.56 10.31 2.31
CA ILE A 92 7.18 9.06 2.76
C ILE A 92 7.39 9.04 4.28
N ASN A 93 7.73 10.18 4.90
CA ASN A 93 7.97 10.23 6.34
C ASN A 93 6.70 9.99 7.16
N LEU A 94 5.55 10.51 6.72
CA LEU A 94 4.26 10.22 7.37
C LEU A 94 3.96 8.72 7.38
N PHE A 95 4.10 8.06 6.22
CA PHE A 95 3.74 6.65 6.09
C PHE A 95 4.74 5.72 6.78
N VAL A 96 6.03 6.01 6.69
CA VAL A 96 7.08 5.25 7.42
C VAL A 96 6.89 5.40 8.92
N LYS A 97 6.62 6.63 9.39
CA LYS A 97 6.33 6.89 10.81
C LYS A 97 5.05 6.16 11.26
N GLN A 98 3.98 6.20 10.46
CA GLN A 98 2.74 5.46 10.79
C GLN A 98 3.03 3.97 10.99
N LEU A 99 3.81 3.34 10.11
CA LEU A 99 4.15 1.92 10.21
C LEU A 99 4.99 1.65 11.49
N ALA A 100 5.99 2.47 11.76
CA ALA A 100 6.82 2.33 12.96
C ALA A 100 6.00 2.52 14.24
N ASP A 101 5.20 3.59 14.33
CA ASP A 101 4.33 3.88 15.47
C ASP A 101 3.30 2.77 15.70
N LEU A 102 2.77 2.17 14.62
CA LEU A 102 1.81 1.06 14.71
C LEU A 102 2.46 -0.19 15.32
N LEU A 103 3.66 -0.54 14.87
CA LEU A 103 4.40 -1.66 15.45
C LEU A 103 4.67 -1.43 16.95
N ASP A 104 5.07 -0.22 17.33
CA ASP A 104 5.35 0.14 18.71
C ASP A 104 4.08 0.12 19.58
N ALA A 105 2.98 0.69 19.08
CA ALA A 105 1.69 0.71 19.77
C ALA A 105 1.10 -0.70 19.98
N LEU A 106 1.33 -1.61 19.02
CA LEU A 106 0.95 -3.03 19.11
C LEU A 106 1.97 -3.88 19.89
N ARG A 107 3.04 -3.26 20.42
CA ARG A 107 4.14 -3.92 21.16
C ARG A 107 4.82 -5.04 20.35
N ILE A 108 4.93 -4.86 19.03
CA ILE A 108 5.65 -5.76 18.13
C ILE A 108 7.13 -5.37 18.17
N SER A 109 7.90 -5.95 19.10
CA SER A 109 9.31 -5.64 19.31
C SER A 109 10.27 -6.62 18.63
N ARG A 110 9.75 -7.76 18.13
CA ARG A 110 10.54 -8.74 17.37
C ARG A 110 10.77 -8.31 15.94
N LEU A 111 11.70 -8.98 15.27
CA LEU A 111 11.90 -8.79 13.83
C LEU A 111 10.61 -9.12 13.06
N VAL A 112 10.29 -8.29 12.07
CA VAL A 112 9.11 -8.49 11.23
C VAL A 112 9.49 -8.77 9.78
N ASN A 113 8.64 -9.51 9.09
CA ASN A 113 8.67 -9.68 7.65
C ASN A 113 7.76 -8.61 7.03
N LEU A 114 8.30 -7.76 6.16
CA LEU A 114 7.53 -6.72 5.48
C LEU A 114 7.11 -7.17 4.09
N VAL A 115 5.85 -6.90 3.74
CA VAL A 115 5.31 -7.10 2.39
C VAL A 115 4.73 -5.78 1.92
N GLY A 116 5.29 -5.18 0.88
CA GLY A 116 4.86 -3.89 0.33
C GLY A 116 4.37 -3.98 -1.11
N LEU A 117 3.11 -3.60 -1.33
CA LEU A 117 2.50 -3.49 -2.65
C LEU A 117 2.65 -2.08 -3.20
N SER A 118 3.08 -1.90 -4.47
CA SER A 118 3.02 -0.61 -5.16
C SER A 118 3.67 0.50 -4.33
N MET A 119 2.95 1.55 -3.93
CA MET A 119 3.42 2.59 -3.00
C MET A 119 3.86 2.03 -1.62
N GLY A 120 3.34 0.88 -1.20
CA GLY A 120 3.82 0.16 -0.02
C GLY A 120 5.28 -0.30 -0.16
N GLY A 121 5.75 -0.52 -1.39
CA GLY A 121 7.14 -0.88 -1.69
C GLY A 121 8.15 0.15 -1.17
N PRO A 122 8.10 1.43 -1.61
CA PRO A 122 9.00 2.45 -1.07
C PRO A 122 8.82 2.71 0.43
N ILE A 123 7.60 2.53 0.98
CA ILE A 123 7.37 2.66 2.43
C ILE A 123 8.13 1.59 3.19
N THR A 124 7.99 0.32 2.81
CA THR A 124 8.66 -0.81 3.44
C THR A 124 10.17 -0.78 3.21
N ALA A 125 10.63 -0.46 2.00
CA ALA A 125 12.05 -0.32 1.70
C ALA A 125 12.70 0.82 2.49
N THR A 126 12.00 1.96 2.64
CA THR A 126 12.53 3.09 3.43
C THR A 126 12.57 2.76 4.92
N LEU A 127 11.56 2.05 5.47
CA LEU A 127 11.63 1.58 6.85
C LEU A 127 12.79 0.60 7.03
N THR A 128 12.96 -0.35 6.12
CA THR A 128 14.08 -1.33 6.14
C THR A 128 15.43 -0.61 6.10
N ALA A 129 15.58 0.39 5.23
CA ALA A 129 16.82 1.15 5.11
C ALA A 129 17.15 1.96 6.38
N ARG A 130 16.14 2.49 7.08
CA ARG A 130 16.31 3.32 8.30
C ARG A 130 16.44 2.49 9.58
N HIS A 131 15.76 1.34 9.63
CA HIS A 131 15.63 0.47 10.81
C HIS A 131 15.86 -1.00 10.46
N PRO A 132 17.04 -1.36 9.88
CA PRO A 132 17.30 -2.73 9.46
C PRO A 132 17.27 -3.73 10.63
N GLU A 133 17.53 -3.27 11.86
CA GLU A 133 17.47 -4.07 13.08
C GLU A 133 16.07 -4.57 13.43
N ARG A 134 15.03 -3.98 12.84
CA ARG A 134 13.62 -4.38 13.06
C ARG A 134 13.09 -5.35 12.00
N ILE A 135 13.81 -5.53 10.89
CA ILE A 135 13.30 -6.22 9.71
C ILE A 135 14.04 -7.55 9.52
N LYS A 136 13.28 -8.66 9.37
CA LYS A 136 13.80 -9.97 9.01
C LYS A 136 13.94 -10.09 7.50
N THR A 137 12.85 -9.91 6.77
CA THR A 137 12.79 -10.01 5.30
C THR A 137 11.97 -8.88 4.69
N LEU A 138 12.19 -8.60 3.40
CA LEU A 138 11.42 -7.64 2.61
C LEU A 138 10.85 -8.33 1.38
N THR A 139 9.53 -8.31 1.24
CA THR A 139 8.82 -8.70 0.01
C THR A 139 8.24 -7.47 -0.67
N LEU A 140 8.47 -7.34 -1.95
CA LEU A 140 8.02 -6.26 -2.80
C LEU A 140 7.11 -6.83 -3.89
N ILE A 141 5.91 -6.27 -4.04
CA ILE A 141 4.92 -6.68 -5.04
C ILE A 141 4.62 -5.49 -5.93
N ASP A 142 4.96 -5.58 -7.22
CA ASP A 142 4.79 -4.48 -8.20
C ASP A 142 5.18 -3.11 -7.62
N PRO A 143 6.36 -2.98 -6.99
CA PRO A 143 6.69 -1.82 -6.19
C PRO A 143 6.87 -0.57 -7.04
N ALA A 144 6.26 0.54 -6.61
CA ALA A 144 6.50 1.86 -7.16
C ALA A 144 7.88 2.40 -6.76
N GLY A 145 8.31 3.50 -7.37
CA GLY A 145 9.50 4.24 -6.96
C GLY A 145 10.82 3.80 -7.59
N ALA A 146 10.83 2.81 -8.51
CA ALA A 146 11.98 2.58 -9.38
C ALA A 146 12.23 3.80 -10.27
N ARG A 147 11.17 4.32 -10.86
CA ARG A 147 11.14 5.56 -11.64
C ARG A 147 10.01 6.45 -11.13
N SER A 148 10.10 7.75 -11.40
CA SER A 148 8.95 8.62 -11.21
C SER A 148 7.81 8.19 -12.12
N ILE A 149 6.59 8.11 -11.58
CA ILE A 149 5.41 7.75 -12.38
C ILE A 149 5.17 8.84 -13.42
N ALA A 150 4.94 8.43 -14.67
CA ALA A 150 4.72 9.34 -15.79
C ALA A 150 3.62 10.37 -15.47
N ILE A 151 3.96 11.66 -15.66
CA ILE A 151 3.07 12.77 -15.35
C ILE A 151 1.98 12.84 -16.42
N THR A 152 0.85 12.19 -16.20
CA THR A 152 -0.34 12.33 -17.04
C THR A 152 -0.90 13.76 -16.96
N PRO A 153 -1.72 14.21 -17.93
CA PRO A 153 -2.38 15.51 -17.86
C PRO A 153 -3.17 15.70 -16.56
N LEU A 154 -3.79 14.66 -16.02
CA LEU A 154 -4.50 14.68 -14.75
C LEU A 154 -3.54 14.94 -13.59
N ILE A 155 -2.40 14.25 -13.53
CA ILE A 155 -1.38 14.46 -12.49
C ILE A 155 -0.80 15.89 -12.57
N LYS A 156 -0.60 16.43 -13.79
CA LYS A 156 -0.18 17.82 -13.96
C LYS A 156 -1.17 18.80 -13.34
N VAL A 157 -2.45 18.59 -13.60
CA VAL A 157 -3.53 19.42 -12.99
C VAL A 157 -3.51 19.26 -11.48
N VAL A 158 -3.44 18.04 -10.96
CA VAL A 158 -3.40 17.77 -9.51
C VAL A 158 -2.22 18.48 -8.83
N LYS A 159 -1.06 18.56 -9.49
CA LYS A 159 0.12 19.28 -8.96
C LYS A 159 -0.06 20.81 -8.93
N MET A 160 -1.08 21.37 -9.58
CA MET A 160 -1.40 22.82 -9.56
C MET A 160 -2.42 23.14 -8.45
N PRO A 161 -2.00 23.69 -7.28
CA PRO A 161 -2.86 23.76 -6.10
C PRO A 161 -4.13 24.60 -6.29
N PHE A 162 -4.09 25.65 -7.11
CA PHE A 162 -5.23 26.55 -7.29
C PHE A 162 -6.23 26.10 -8.36
N LEU A 163 -5.83 25.23 -9.29
CA LEU A 163 -6.67 24.74 -10.39
C LEU A 163 -7.29 23.38 -10.08
N ALA A 164 -6.53 22.50 -9.43
CA ALA A 164 -6.99 21.14 -9.16
C ALA A 164 -8.15 21.08 -8.16
N ASP A 165 -8.05 21.82 -7.06
CA ASP A 165 -9.01 21.71 -5.97
C ASP A 165 -10.45 22.05 -6.42
N PRO A 166 -10.72 23.14 -7.19
CA PRO A 166 -12.04 23.41 -7.75
C PRO A 166 -12.54 22.32 -8.71
N ILE A 167 -11.68 21.87 -9.63
CA ILE A 167 -12.05 20.86 -10.63
C ILE A 167 -12.39 19.53 -9.94
N LEU A 168 -11.51 19.06 -9.07
CA LEU A 168 -11.70 17.78 -8.36
C LEU A 168 -12.87 17.84 -7.37
N SER A 169 -13.17 19.03 -6.80
CA SER A 169 -14.36 19.19 -5.95
C SER A 169 -15.67 18.96 -6.71
N LEU A 170 -15.69 19.29 -8.00
CA LEU A 170 -16.85 19.08 -8.88
C LEU A 170 -16.93 17.66 -9.45
N VAL A 171 -15.78 17.08 -9.83
CA VAL A 171 -15.70 15.76 -10.48
C VAL A 171 -15.79 14.63 -9.45
N GLY A 172 -15.23 14.83 -8.24
CA GLY A 172 -15.23 13.83 -7.18
C GLY A 172 -14.26 12.67 -7.43
N GLY A 173 -14.52 11.55 -6.77
CA GLY A 173 -13.65 10.37 -6.77
C GLY A 173 -13.89 9.36 -7.89
N GLU A 174 -14.94 9.51 -8.69
CA GLU A 174 -15.31 8.51 -9.70
C GLU A 174 -14.22 8.28 -10.79
N PRO A 175 -13.43 9.27 -11.24
CA PRO A 175 -12.31 9.01 -12.14
C PRO A 175 -11.24 8.09 -11.53
N PHE A 176 -11.04 8.13 -10.22
CA PHE A 176 -10.15 7.21 -9.51
C PHE A 176 -10.70 5.78 -9.51
N ALA A 177 -12.01 5.62 -9.26
CA ALA A 177 -12.66 4.31 -9.30
C ALA A 177 -12.57 3.65 -10.69
N ARG A 178 -12.74 4.43 -11.76
CA ARG A 178 -12.58 3.93 -13.14
C ARG A 178 -11.15 3.55 -13.47
N ASN A 179 -10.18 4.27 -12.92
CA ASN A 179 -8.77 4.00 -13.22
C ASN A 179 -8.27 2.74 -12.51
N ILE A 180 -8.81 2.45 -11.32
CA ILE A 180 -8.42 1.28 -10.51
C ILE A 180 -8.79 -0.05 -11.19
N ALA A 181 -9.79 -0.05 -12.07
CA ALA A 181 -10.15 -1.22 -12.88
C ALA A 181 -9.00 -1.68 -13.79
N LYS A 182 -8.06 -0.77 -14.12
CA LYS A 182 -6.89 -1.06 -14.96
C LYS A 182 -5.77 -1.77 -14.20
N ASP A 183 -5.83 -1.81 -12.87
CA ASP A 183 -4.86 -2.51 -12.05
C ASP A 183 -5.01 -4.04 -12.18
N LEU A 184 -6.17 -4.50 -12.65
CA LEU A 184 -6.51 -5.90 -12.87
C LEU A 184 -6.36 -6.30 -14.34
N PHE A 185 -5.78 -7.46 -14.56
CA PHE A 185 -5.77 -8.13 -15.87
C PHE A 185 -7.03 -8.99 -16.05
N ASP A 186 -7.54 -9.59 -14.96
CA ASP A 186 -8.75 -10.40 -14.97
C ASP A 186 -10.01 -9.51 -14.90
N PRO A 187 -10.84 -9.46 -15.96
CA PRO A 187 -12.06 -8.64 -15.97
C PRO A 187 -13.12 -9.12 -14.98
N ASP A 188 -13.13 -10.40 -14.59
CA ASP A 188 -14.14 -10.96 -13.70
C ASP A 188 -14.00 -10.43 -12.25
N LEU A 189 -12.80 -10.00 -11.89
CA LEU A 189 -12.53 -9.41 -10.58
C LEU A 189 -12.87 -7.91 -10.48
N VAL A 190 -13.02 -7.23 -11.62
CA VAL A 190 -13.13 -5.75 -11.69
C VAL A 190 -14.33 -5.22 -10.92
N GLU A 191 -15.50 -5.83 -11.05
CA GLU A 191 -16.72 -5.33 -10.41
C GLU A 191 -16.64 -5.43 -8.88
N LEU A 192 -16.25 -6.60 -8.36
CA LEU A 192 -16.07 -6.84 -6.93
C LEU A 192 -15.05 -5.85 -6.34
N PHE A 193 -13.87 -5.77 -6.95
CA PHE A 193 -12.79 -4.91 -6.50
C PHE A 193 -13.17 -3.43 -6.49
N THR A 194 -13.81 -2.97 -7.58
CA THR A 194 -14.23 -1.57 -7.70
C THR A 194 -15.36 -1.23 -6.72
N SER A 195 -16.28 -2.16 -6.46
CA SER A 195 -17.36 -1.94 -5.48
C SER A 195 -16.81 -1.76 -4.07
N GLN A 196 -15.86 -2.59 -3.65
CA GLN A 196 -15.17 -2.46 -2.37
C GLN A 196 -14.38 -1.13 -2.27
N PHE A 197 -13.70 -0.76 -3.35
CA PHE A 197 -12.97 0.51 -3.41
C PHE A 197 -13.89 1.73 -3.24
N ARG A 198 -15.07 1.73 -3.88
CA ARG A 198 -16.02 2.86 -3.83
C ARG A 198 -16.49 3.21 -2.41
N VAL A 199 -16.45 2.28 -1.47
CA VAL A 199 -16.85 2.53 -0.08
C VAL A 199 -16.05 3.70 0.51
N GLN A 200 -14.74 3.74 0.31
CA GLN A 200 -13.89 4.79 0.89
C GLN A 200 -14.04 6.17 0.24
N LEU A 201 -14.53 6.22 -1.03
CA LEU A 201 -14.78 7.49 -1.73
C LEU A 201 -15.88 8.32 -1.06
N GLN A 202 -16.72 7.70 -0.24
CA GLN A 202 -17.80 8.37 0.49
C GLN A 202 -17.28 9.14 1.72
N PHE A 203 -16.10 8.82 2.22
CA PHE A 203 -15.56 9.42 3.44
C PHE A 203 -14.84 10.74 3.16
N ARG A 204 -15.23 11.79 3.89
CA ARG A 204 -14.64 13.12 3.79
C ARG A 204 -13.14 13.11 4.05
N GLY A 205 -12.41 13.77 3.18
CA GLY A 205 -10.96 13.91 3.26
C GLY A 205 -10.16 12.82 2.54
N TYR A 206 -10.81 11.83 1.91
CA TYR A 206 -10.13 10.83 1.10
C TYR A 206 -9.41 11.49 -0.09
N LEU A 207 -10.13 12.26 -0.91
CA LEU A 207 -9.54 12.91 -2.08
C LEU A 207 -8.46 13.92 -1.70
N ARG A 208 -8.66 14.66 -0.61
CA ARG A 208 -7.63 15.56 -0.08
C ARG A 208 -6.35 14.80 0.26
N ALA A 209 -6.46 13.63 0.89
CA ALA A 209 -5.31 12.79 1.22
C ALA A 209 -4.61 12.27 -0.06
N ILE A 210 -5.37 11.79 -1.05
CA ILE A 210 -4.85 11.34 -2.36
C ILE A 210 -4.10 12.48 -3.07
N ILE A 211 -4.71 13.66 -3.16
CA ILE A 211 -4.09 14.85 -3.77
C ILE A 211 -2.80 15.23 -3.04
N SER A 212 -2.83 15.23 -1.70
CA SER A 212 -1.66 15.52 -0.88
C SER A 212 -0.54 14.49 -1.12
N THR A 213 -0.87 13.21 -1.26
CA THR A 213 0.09 12.15 -1.58
C THR A 213 0.80 12.41 -2.92
N ILE A 214 0.05 12.80 -3.96
CA ILE A 214 0.62 13.14 -5.27
C ILE A 214 1.53 14.39 -5.18
N ARG A 215 1.10 15.41 -4.45
CA ARG A 215 1.83 16.68 -4.32
C ARG A 215 3.10 16.59 -3.48
N ASN A 216 3.18 15.62 -2.57
CA ASN A 216 4.28 15.49 -1.64
C ASN A 216 5.25 14.33 -1.97
N GLY A 217 5.41 14.04 -3.27
CA GLY A 217 6.52 13.25 -3.78
C GLY A 217 6.34 11.73 -3.74
N MET A 218 5.15 11.21 -3.40
CA MET A 218 4.94 9.75 -3.35
C MET A 218 4.88 9.07 -4.73
N LEU A 219 4.87 9.85 -5.81
CA LEU A 219 5.00 9.35 -7.19
C LEU A 219 6.42 9.54 -7.76
N ASP A 220 7.36 10.03 -6.98
CA ASP A 220 8.74 10.24 -7.39
C ASP A 220 9.57 8.94 -7.21
N SER A 221 10.86 8.99 -7.61
CA SER A 221 11.75 7.85 -7.44
C SER A 221 12.22 7.69 -5.99
N PHE A 222 12.27 6.44 -5.51
CA PHE A 222 12.78 6.03 -4.21
C PHE A 222 13.97 5.08 -4.34
N MET A 223 14.68 5.13 -5.47
CA MET A 223 15.81 4.25 -5.79
C MET A 223 16.91 4.25 -4.72
N ASP A 224 17.07 5.37 -4.00
CA ASP A 224 18.08 5.43 -2.93
C ASP A 224 17.75 4.50 -1.77
N SER A 225 16.47 4.37 -1.39
CA SER A 225 16.04 3.40 -0.38
C SER A 225 16.26 1.96 -0.85
N TYR A 226 15.92 1.64 -2.09
CA TYR A 226 16.14 0.31 -2.66
C TYR A 226 17.61 -0.04 -2.75
N ARG A 227 18.47 0.89 -3.23
CA ARG A 227 19.93 0.69 -3.27
C ARG A 227 20.54 0.52 -1.88
N GLN A 228 20.01 1.21 -0.86
CA GLN A 228 20.44 1.00 0.52
C GLN A 228 20.11 -0.40 1.00
N VAL A 229 18.87 -0.88 0.77
CA VAL A 229 18.47 -2.26 1.08
C VAL A 229 19.33 -3.27 0.34
N GLY A 230 19.61 -3.06 -0.95
CA GLY A 230 20.45 -3.97 -1.76
C GLY A 230 21.90 -4.11 -1.27
N LYS A 231 22.38 -3.18 -0.43
CA LYS A 231 23.70 -3.25 0.21
C LYS A 231 23.67 -3.98 1.56
N MET A 232 22.47 -4.33 2.04
CA MET A 232 22.30 -5.03 3.32
C MET A 232 22.23 -6.53 3.08
N ASP A 233 22.63 -7.30 4.10
CA ASP A 233 22.42 -8.75 4.12
C ASP A 233 20.98 -9.05 4.61
N LYS A 234 20.00 -8.64 3.78
CA LYS A 234 18.57 -8.88 4.03
C LYS A 234 17.98 -9.70 2.89
N PRO A 235 17.28 -10.79 3.18
CA PRO A 235 16.55 -11.51 2.15
C PRO A 235 15.45 -10.60 1.54
N VAL A 236 15.43 -10.54 0.21
CA VAL A 236 14.44 -9.78 -0.55
C VAL A 236 13.75 -10.70 -1.54
N LEU A 237 12.41 -10.63 -1.58
CA LEU A 237 11.56 -11.27 -2.58
C LEU A 237 10.89 -10.19 -3.42
N LEU A 238 10.90 -10.34 -4.75
CA LEU A 238 10.32 -9.40 -5.69
C LEU A 238 9.36 -10.12 -6.62
N PHE A 239 8.09 -9.71 -6.59
CA PHE A 239 7.07 -10.12 -7.55
C PHE A 239 6.76 -9.03 -8.55
N TRP A 240 6.41 -9.43 -9.77
CA TRP A 240 5.90 -8.50 -10.78
C TRP A 240 4.89 -9.16 -11.72
N GLY A 241 3.72 -8.51 -11.88
CA GLY A 241 2.75 -8.88 -12.90
C GLY A 241 3.26 -8.54 -14.30
N ARG A 242 3.24 -9.48 -15.24
CA ARG A 242 3.73 -9.29 -16.61
C ARG A 242 3.00 -8.17 -17.34
N ASN A 243 1.72 -8.02 -17.07
CA ASN A 243 0.82 -7.09 -17.74
C ASN A 243 0.52 -5.85 -16.89
N ASP A 244 1.36 -5.54 -15.91
CA ASP A 244 1.20 -4.34 -15.08
C ASP A 244 1.32 -3.07 -15.93
N THR A 245 0.22 -2.32 -16.03
CA THR A 245 0.13 -1.03 -16.74
C THR A 245 0.22 0.17 -15.80
N THR A 246 0.15 -0.06 -14.48
CA THR A 246 0.21 0.97 -13.44
C THR A 246 1.66 1.27 -13.06
N VAL A 247 2.45 0.23 -12.79
CA VAL A 247 3.90 0.30 -12.66
C VAL A 247 4.51 -0.66 -13.70
N PRO A 248 4.87 -0.15 -14.89
CA PRO A 248 5.26 -1.00 -16.02
C PRO A 248 6.33 -2.02 -15.68
N PHE A 249 6.18 -3.24 -16.22
CA PHE A 249 7.08 -4.37 -15.96
C PHE A 249 8.56 -4.03 -16.16
N GLU A 250 8.88 -3.13 -17.10
CA GLU A 250 10.25 -2.69 -17.39
C GLU A 250 10.94 -2.01 -16.19
N HIS A 251 10.16 -1.49 -15.22
CA HIS A 251 10.70 -0.93 -13.98
C HIS A 251 11.33 -2.00 -13.08
N SER A 252 10.96 -3.27 -13.26
CA SER A 252 11.58 -4.39 -12.54
C SER A 252 13.08 -4.52 -12.79
N ASN A 253 13.55 -4.12 -13.98
CA ASN A 253 14.97 -4.17 -14.31
C ASN A 253 15.78 -3.24 -13.40
N ASP A 254 15.32 -1.99 -13.20
CA ASP A 254 16.01 -1.03 -12.33
C ASP A 254 16.04 -1.53 -10.87
N LEU A 255 14.98 -2.19 -10.41
CA LEU A 255 14.94 -2.73 -9.04
C LEU A 255 15.83 -3.97 -8.89
N ARG A 256 15.90 -4.84 -9.90
CA ARG A 256 16.83 -5.98 -9.88
C ARG A 256 18.28 -5.53 -9.86
N ASP A 257 18.61 -4.45 -10.57
CA ASP A 257 19.94 -3.85 -10.51
C ASP A 257 20.25 -3.24 -9.12
N ALA A 258 19.22 -2.68 -8.46
CA ALA A 258 19.36 -2.11 -7.12
C ALA A 258 19.35 -3.17 -6.00
N LEU A 259 18.76 -4.34 -6.25
CA LEU A 259 18.55 -5.44 -5.31
C LEU A 259 19.12 -6.75 -5.91
N PRO A 260 20.43 -6.86 -6.12
CA PRO A 260 21.04 -7.94 -6.92
C PRO A 260 20.82 -9.34 -6.34
N ASN A 261 20.57 -9.44 -5.03
CA ASN A 261 20.33 -10.70 -4.34
C ASN A 261 18.83 -11.01 -4.16
N ALA A 262 17.93 -10.22 -4.74
CA ALA A 262 16.49 -10.47 -4.63
C ALA A 262 16.10 -11.73 -5.41
N GLU A 263 15.29 -12.58 -4.77
CA GLU A 263 14.57 -13.65 -5.45
C GLU A 263 13.46 -13.01 -6.29
N PHE A 264 13.46 -13.18 -7.61
CA PHE A 264 12.54 -12.50 -8.52
C PHE A 264 11.58 -13.47 -9.20
N HIS A 265 10.28 -13.18 -9.12
CA HIS A 265 9.22 -13.94 -9.74
C HIS A 265 8.33 -13.06 -10.61
N VAL A 266 8.09 -13.52 -11.83
CA VAL A 266 7.15 -12.90 -12.77
C VAL A 266 5.87 -13.71 -12.74
N ILE A 267 4.73 -13.02 -12.56
CA ILE A 267 3.41 -13.64 -12.61
C ILE A 267 2.81 -13.34 -13.99
N GLU A 268 2.69 -14.37 -14.81
CA GLU A 268 2.19 -14.25 -16.17
C GLU A 268 0.68 -14.03 -16.21
N ASN A 269 0.18 -13.32 -17.23
CA ASN A 269 -1.25 -12.99 -17.38
C ASN A 269 -1.82 -12.34 -16.11
N CYS A 270 -1.12 -11.36 -15.57
CA CYS A 270 -1.44 -10.70 -14.32
C CYS A 270 -1.14 -9.20 -14.38
N GLY A 271 -2.00 -8.38 -13.80
CA GLY A 271 -1.87 -6.94 -13.70
C GLY A 271 -1.03 -6.47 -12.52
N HIS A 272 -1.42 -5.35 -11.93
CA HIS A 272 -0.69 -4.64 -10.88
C HIS A 272 -0.81 -5.25 -9.48
N ILE A 273 -1.68 -6.24 -9.28
CA ILE A 273 -1.99 -6.77 -7.94
C ILE A 273 -1.97 -8.32 -7.92
N PRO A 274 -0.82 -8.94 -8.25
CA PRO A 274 -0.72 -10.40 -8.44
C PRO A 274 -1.13 -11.22 -7.22
N HIS A 275 -0.89 -10.76 -6.00
CA HIS A 275 -1.30 -11.43 -4.76
C HIS A 275 -2.83 -11.45 -4.54
N TYR A 276 -3.57 -10.60 -5.25
CA TYR A 276 -5.04 -10.56 -5.24
C TYR A 276 -5.63 -11.28 -6.46
N GLU A 277 -5.01 -11.09 -7.63
CA GLU A 277 -5.44 -11.68 -8.90
C GLU A 277 -5.14 -13.19 -8.99
N LYS A 278 -3.95 -13.57 -8.53
CA LYS A 278 -3.41 -14.95 -8.60
C LYS A 278 -2.83 -15.41 -7.27
N PRO A 279 -3.63 -15.39 -6.19
CA PRO A 279 -3.15 -15.75 -4.86
C PRO A 279 -2.62 -17.19 -4.78
N GLU A 280 -3.13 -18.08 -5.62
CA GLU A 280 -2.70 -19.48 -5.73
C GLU A 280 -1.28 -19.65 -6.28
N GLU A 281 -0.78 -18.66 -7.06
CA GLU A 281 0.60 -18.63 -7.54
C GLU A 281 1.51 -17.88 -6.55
N VAL A 282 1.08 -16.70 -6.05
CA VAL A 282 1.90 -15.80 -5.24
C VAL A 282 2.07 -16.30 -3.81
N ASN A 283 0.99 -16.73 -3.16
CA ASN A 283 1.02 -17.05 -1.73
C ASN A 283 1.93 -18.25 -1.38
N PRO A 284 1.98 -19.35 -2.16
CA PRO A 284 2.93 -20.44 -1.89
C PRO A 284 4.39 -20.00 -1.98
N ILE A 285 4.75 -19.20 -2.98
CA ILE A 285 6.12 -18.67 -3.14
C ILE A 285 6.49 -17.77 -1.97
N LEU A 286 5.55 -16.87 -1.57
CA LEU A 286 5.73 -16.01 -0.40
C LEU A 286 5.91 -16.84 0.88
N LEU A 287 5.10 -17.88 1.07
CA LEU A 287 5.20 -18.76 2.23
C LEU A 287 6.56 -19.47 2.30
N ASP A 288 7.03 -20.02 1.18
CA ASP A 288 8.31 -20.71 1.10
C ASP A 288 9.47 -19.77 1.39
N PHE A 289 9.38 -18.52 0.91
CA PHE A 289 10.36 -17.48 1.22
C PHE A 289 10.39 -17.09 2.70
N LEU A 290 9.23 -16.93 3.33
CA LEU A 290 9.11 -16.55 4.75
C LEU A 290 9.62 -17.65 5.71
N LYS A 291 9.64 -18.92 5.27
CA LYS A 291 10.13 -20.06 6.06
C LYS A 291 11.63 -20.30 5.98
N LYS A 292 12.34 -19.60 5.10
CA LYS A 292 13.81 -19.60 5.03
C LYS A 292 14.40 -18.79 6.19
#